data_8daced12d309d0d26692b1420e2f2eac
#
_entry.id   8daced12d309d0d26692b1420e2f2eac
#
_cell.length_a   1.000
_cell.length_b   1.000
_cell.length_c   1.000
_cell.angle_alpha   90.00
_cell.angle_beta   90.00
_cell.angle_gamma   90.00
#
_symmetry.space_group_name_H-M   'P 1'
#
loop_
_entity.id
_entity.type
_entity.pdbx_description
1 polymer ?
#
loop_
_entity_poly.entity_id
_entity_poly.type
_entity_poly.pdbx_seq_one_letter_code
_entity_poly.pdbx_strand_id
1 'polypeptide(L)'
;KNSAPAGRNMVQPKNDQKHQNRTSLLSKHSGRCWQSKHEKLMKDISGTEKVRVLLAQALFGNPDVLILDQPTNDLDIQTIGWLEDFLLEFKNTVIVVSHDRHFLDTVCTYTADIDFGKISVFTGNYSFWYESSQLALRQKTAANKKAEDRKKELQSFIARFSANAAKSKQATSRRKLLEKLNFEEIKPSTR
;
A
#
# COMPACT_ATOMS: atom_id res chain seq x y z
N LYS A 1 18.50 61.72 -31.23
CA LYS A 1 18.01 61.16 -29.96
C LYS A 1 17.64 59.73 -30.23
N ASN A 2 18.63 58.85 -29.99
CA ASN A 2 18.53 57.41 -30.22
C ASN A 2 18.09 56.74 -28.91
N SER A 3 17.01 56.03 -28.94
CA SER A 3 16.62 55.07 -27.90
C SER A 3 16.79 53.65 -28.42
N ALA A 4 17.69 52.90 -27.82
CA ALA A 4 17.91 51.49 -28.08
C ALA A 4 16.77 50.61 -27.52
N PRO A 5 16.41 49.48 -28.14
CA PRO A 5 15.42 48.61 -27.62
C PRO A 5 15.99 47.68 -26.53
N ALA A 6 15.22 47.54 -25.46
CA ALA A 6 15.50 46.68 -24.31
C ALA A 6 15.63 45.18 -24.71
N GLY A 7 16.73 44.59 -24.26
CA GLY A 7 17.01 43.17 -24.47
C GLY A 7 15.99 42.29 -23.78
N ARG A 8 15.40 41.36 -24.52
CA ARG A 8 14.59 40.24 -23.99
C ARG A 8 15.51 39.23 -23.33
N ASN A 9 15.47 39.15 -22.01
CA ASN A 9 16.02 38.04 -21.27
C ASN A 9 15.28 36.73 -21.68
N MET A 10 15.94 35.91 -22.50
CA MET A 10 15.55 34.55 -22.69
C MET A 10 15.82 33.79 -21.39
N VAL A 11 14.78 33.49 -20.64
CA VAL A 11 14.82 32.49 -19.57
C VAL A 11 14.98 31.11 -20.23
N GLN A 12 16.19 30.58 -20.17
CA GLN A 12 16.43 29.19 -20.57
C GLN A 12 15.70 28.24 -19.59
N PRO A 13 15.05 27.19 -20.09
CA PRO A 13 14.38 26.24 -19.23
C PRO A 13 15.42 25.47 -18.40
N LYS A 14 15.28 25.54 -17.09
CA LYS A 14 16.11 24.83 -16.09
C LYS A 14 15.96 23.30 -16.11
N ASN A 15 15.36 22.75 -17.16
CA ASN A 15 14.97 21.34 -17.21
C ASN A 15 16.07 20.39 -17.68
N ASP A 16 17.06 20.89 -18.45
CA ASP A 16 18.06 20.00 -19.05
C ASP A 16 19.14 19.50 -18.07
N GLN A 17 19.43 20.26 -17.02
CA GLN A 17 20.41 19.81 -16.01
C GLN A 17 19.89 18.70 -15.10
N LYS A 18 18.57 18.58 -14.89
CA LYS A 18 17.98 17.51 -14.08
C LYS A 18 17.95 16.16 -14.81
N HIS A 19 17.78 16.17 -16.14
CA HIS A 19 17.85 14.94 -16.95
C HIS A 19 19.27 14.37 -17.00
N GLN A 20 20.28 15.20 -17.08
CA GLN A 20 21.68 14.78 -17.06
C GLN A 20 22.11 14.22 -15.69
N ASN A 21 21.56 14.73 -14.58
CA ASN A 21 21.86 14.19 -13.26
C ASN A 21 21.21 12.82 -12.99
N ARG A 22 20.03 12.53 -13.56
CA ARG A 22 19.35 11.23 -13.39
C ARG A 22 20.05 10.10 -14.14
N THR A 23 20.51 10.35 -15.37
CA THR A 23 21.34 9.41 -16.11
C THR A 23 22.73 9.24 -15.49
N SER A 24 23.27 10.26 -14.84
CA SER A 24 24.56 10.19 -14.16
C SER A 24 24.49 9.42 -12.82
N LEU A 25 23.35 9.40 -12.15
CA LEU A 25 23.15 8.58 -10.94
C LEU A 25 23.11 7.09 -11.29
N LEU A 26 22.42 6.71 -12.38
CA LEU A 26 22.47 5.35 -12.93
C LEU A 26 23.91 4.93 -13.31
N SER A 27 24.72 5.86 -13.80
CA SER A 27 26.10 5.59 -14.21
C SER A 27 27.11 5.58 -13.06
N LYS A 28 26.88 6.32 -11.98
CA LYS A 28 27.82 6.41 -10.85
C LYS A 28 27.83 5.20 -9.93
N HIS A 29 26.68 4.51 -9.75
CA HIS A 29 26.61 3.33 -8.88
C HIS A 29 26.96 2.02 -9.58
N SER A 30 26.98 1.99 -10.92
CA SER A 30 27.32 0.80 -11.68
C SER A 30 28.67 0.90 -12.41
N GLY A 31 29.62 1.56 -11.78
CA GLY A 31 30.94 1.84 -12.36
C GLY A 31 31.55 0.70 -13.20
N ARG A 32 31.98 1.00 -14.40
CA ARG A 32 32.77 0.19 -15.34
C ARG A 32 32.13 -1.07 -15.94
N CYS A 33 31.09 -1.65 -15.37
CA CYS A 33 30.50 -2.89 -15.89
C CYS A 33 29.43 -2.68 -16.98
N TRP A 34 28.85 -1.48 -17.07
CA TRP A 34 27.77 -1.18 -18.02
C TRP A 34 28.22 -0.87 -19.43
N GLN A 35 29.39 -0.28 -19.61
CA GLN A 35 29.86 0.16 -20.94
C GLN A 35 30.10 -1.01 -21.92
N SER A 36 30.41 -2.21 -21.43
CA SER A 36 30.60 -3.40 -22.29
C SER A 36 29.31 -4.17 -22.58
N LYS A 37 28.16 -3.77 -22.03
CA LYS A 37 26.90 -4.52 -22.10
C LYS A 37 25.84 -3.88 -23.01
N HIS A 38 26.06 -2.65 -23.49
CA HIS A 38 25.13 -1.94 -24.37
C HIS A 38 24.90 -2.64 -25.74
N GLU A 39 25.84 -3.46 -26.17
CA GLU A 39 25.77 -4.19 -27.44
C GLU A 39 25.17 -5.60 -27.30
N LYS A 40 24.89 -6.05 -26.04
CA LYS A 40 24.32 -7.36 -25.81
C LYS A 40 22.82 -7.36 -26.06
N LEU A 41 22.33 -8.41 -26.71
CA LEU A 41 20.90 -8.64 -26.86
C LEU A 41 20.28 -9.01 -25.50
N MET A 42 19.03 -8.61 -25.27
CA MET A 42 18.29 -8.91 -24.03
C MET A 42 18.25 -10.40 -23.69
N LYS A 43 18.33 -11.29 -24.69
CA LYS A 43 18.38 -12.74 -24.47
C LYS A 43 19.69 -13.21 -23.83
N ASP A 44 20.78 -12.46 -24.00
CA ASP A 44 22.15 -12.84 -23.61
C ASP A 44 22.58 -12.25 -22.26
N ILE A 45 21.71 -11.47 -21.62
CA ILE A 45 21.95 -10.90 -20.29
C ILE A 45 21.28 -11.72 -19.18
N SER A 46 21.81 -11.66 -17.95
CA SER A 46 21.29 -12.39 -16.79
C SER A 46 19.88 -11.89 -16.38
N GLY A 47 19.14 -12.71 -15.63
CA GLY A 47 17.82 -12.33 -15.13
C GLY A 47 17.81 -11.01 -14.35
N THR A 48 18.74 -10.86 -13.40
CA THR A 48 18.92 -9.63 -12.60
C THR A 48 19.22 -8.41 -13.48
N GLU A 49 20.06 -8.56 -14.49
CA GLU A 49 20.37 -7.46 -15.43
C GLU A 49 19.16 -7.07 -16.29
N LYS A 50 18.34 -8.07 -16.70
CA LYS A 50 17.08 -7.80 -17.42
C LYS A 50 16.14 -6.95 -16.58
N VAL A 51 15.96 -7.28 -15.32
CA VAL A 51 15.10 -6.52 -14.39
C VAL A 51 15.59 -5.08 -14.26
N ARG A 52 16.91 -4.88 -14.11
CA ARG A 52 17.50 -3.52 -14.06
C ARG A 52 17.23 -2.72 -15.34
N VAL A 53 17.35 -3.34 -16.52
CA VAL A 53 17.08 -2.67 -17.80
C VAL A 53 15.60 -2.30 -17.93
N LEU A 54 14.68 -3.21 -17.58
CA LEU A 54 13.25 -2.95 -17.58
C LEU A 54 12.87 -1.84 -16.60
N LEU A 55 13.48 -1.84 -15.42
CA LEU A 55 13.29 -0.79 -14.43
C LEU A 55 13.76 0.58 -14.97
N ALA A 56 14.96 0.63 -15.54
CA ALA A 56 15.48 1.84 -16.17
C ALA A 56 14.57 2.34 -17.30
N GLN A 57 13.99 1.44 -18.09
CA GLN A 57 13.03 1.77 -19.14
C GLN A 57 11.74 2.35 -18.55
N ALA A 58 11.18 1.73 -17.51
CA ALA A 58 9.95 2.20 -16.86
C ALA A 58 10.12 3.59 -16.20
N LEU A 59 11.33 3.90 -15.71
CA LEU A 59 11.65 5.17 -15.08
C LEU A 59 12.06 6.27 -16.06
N PHE A 60 12.31 5.88 -17.31
CA PHE A 60 12.72 6.83 -18.35
C PHE A 60 11.57 7.77 -18.72
N GLY A 61 11.89 9.05 -18.91
CA GLY A 61 10.91 10.05 -19.36
C GLY A 61 10.05 10.67 -18.25
N ASN A 62 10.29 10.33 -16.98
CA ASN A 62 9.55 10.87 -15.82
C ASN A 62 8.03 10.66 -15.94
N PRO A 63 7.54 9.42 -15.93
CA PRO A 63 6.13 9.10 -16.09
C PRO A 63 5.27 9.73 -14.99
N ASP A 64 4.03 10.11 -15.31
CA ASP A 64 3.07 10.64 -14.33
C ASP A 64 2.59 9.58 -13.35
N VAL A 65 2.50 8.33 -13.81
CA VAL A 65 2.13 7.17 -13.00
C VAL A 65 3.13 6.04 -13.25
N LEU A 66 3.68 5.50 -12.17
CA LEU A 66 4.57 4.36 -12.18
C LEU A 66 3.92 3.18 -11.48
N ILE A 67 3.80 2.05 -12.17
CA ILE A 67 3.25 0.81 -11.60
C ILE A 67 4.37 -0.23 -11.55
N LEU A 68 4.67 -0.72 -10.35
CA LEU A 68 5.72 -1.70 -10.10
C LEU A 68 5.10 -2.95 -9.46
N ASP A 69 5.26 -4.08 -10.12
CA ASP A 69 4.84 -5.38 -9.58
C ASP A 69 6.07 -6.19 -9.20
N GLN A 70 6.19 -6.51 -7.90
CA GLN A 70 7.29 -7.25 -7.28
C GLN A 70 8.70 -6.73 -7.69
N PRO A 71 8.95 -5.41 -7.59
CA PRO A 71 10.17 -4.81 -8.15
C PRO A 71 11.46 -5.24 -7.42
N THR A 72 11.36 -5.79 -6.22
CA THR A 72 12.51 -6.28 -5.43
C THR A 72 12.94 -7.69 -5.80
N ASN A 73 12.10 -8.44 -6.54
CA ASN A 73 12.48 -9.78 -6.98
C ASN A 73 13.69 -9.73 -7.91
N ASP A 74 14.61 -10.68 -7.71
CA ASP A 74 15.82 -10.83 -8.52
C ASP A 74 16.78 -9.61 -8.51
N LEU A 75 16.60 -8.66 -7.58
CA LEU A 75 17.52 -7.55 -7.37
C LEU A 75 18.48 -7.85 -6.20
N ASP A 76 19.69 -7.33 -6.30
CA ASP A 76 20.61 -7.30 -5.18
C ASP A 76 20.29 -6.16 -4.20
N ILE A 77 20.76 -6.28 -2.97
CA ILE A 77 20.49 -5.32 -1.88
C ILE A 77 20.87 -3.90 -2.28
N GLN A 78 21.97 -3.71 -3.01
CA GLN A 78 22.41 -2.38 -3.44
C GLN A 78 21.44 -1.75 -4.44
N THR A 79 20.90 -2.57 -5.35
CA THR A 79 19.89 -2.09 -6.33
C THR A 79 18.55 -1.80 -5.66
N ILE A 80 18.16 -2.60 -4.65
CA ILE A 80 16.94 -2.34 -3.85
C ILE A 80 17.08 -1.01 -3.13
N GLY A 81 18.18 -0.77 -2.41
CA GLY A 81 18.42 0.51 -1.73
C GLY A 81 18.42 1.71 -2.69
N TRP A 82 19.03 1.57 -3.86
CA TRP A 82 18.95 2.60 -4.90
C TRP A 82 17.51 2.85 -5.37
N LEU A 83 16.70 1.78 -5.52
CA LEU A 83 15.31 1.91 -5.93
C LEU A 83 14.47 2.61 -4.85
N GLU A 84 14.70 2.29 -3.58
CA GLU A 84 14.06 2.95 -2.44
C GLU A 84 14.34 4.45 -2.46
N ASP A 85 15.62 4.84 -2.54
CA ASP A 85 16.03 6.25 -2.62
C ASP A 85 15.39 6.96 -3.82
N PHE A 86 15.37 6.30 -4.98
CA PHE A 86 14.74 6.85 -6.17
C PHE A 86 13.24 7.09 -5.97
N LEU A 87 12.51 6.11 -5.40
CA LEU A 87 11.07 6.22 -5.19
C LEU A 87 10.70 7.26 -4.13
N LEU A 88 11.52 7.45 -3.10
CA LEU A 88 11.34 8.49 -2.10
C LEU A 88 11.46 9.91 -2.70
N GLU A 89 12.32 10.08 -3.71
CA GLU A 89 12.47 11.35 -4.42
C GLU A 89 11.46 11.53 -5.57
N PHE A 90 10.76 10.47 -5.96
CA PHE A 90 9.82 10.50 -7.09
C PHE A 90 8.57 11.29 -6.72
N LYS A 91 8.27 12.32 -7.53
CA LYS A 91 7.20 13.30 -7.22
C LYS A 91 5.81 12.91 -7.69
N ASN A 92 5.76 11.97 -8.64
CA ASN A 92 4.51 11.57 -9.27
C ASN A 92 3.94 10.33 -8.56
N THR A 93 2.79 9.84 -9.02
CA THR A 93 2.10 8.71 -8.40
C THR A 93 2.85 7.40 -8.63
N VAL A 94 3.09 6.65 -7.55
CA VAL A 94 3.67 5.30 -7.60
C VAL A 94 2.69 4.31 -7.01
N ILE A 95 2.45 3.21 -7.72
CA ILE A 95 1.69 2.06 -7.24
C ILE A 95 2.64 0.88 -7.19
N VAL A 96 2.83 0.32 -6.00
CA VAL A 96 3.73 -0.81 -5.78
C VAL A 96 2.94 -2.01 -5.28
N VAL A 97 3.18 -3.16 -5.88
CA VAL A 97 2.77 -4.47 -5.36
C VAL A 97 4.02 -5.22 -4.95
N SER A 98 4.14 -5.60 -3.68
CA SER A 98 5.30 -6.35 -3.18
C SER A 98 4.95 -7.21 -1.97
N HIS A 99 5.69 -8.30 -1.78
CA HIS A 99 5.69 -9.10 -0.57
C HIS A 99 6.79 -8.68 0.42
N ASP A 100 7.71 -7.84 0.00
CA ASP A 100 8.76 -7.30 0.84
C ASP A 100 8.21 -6.18 1.74
N ARG A 101 8.03 -6.51 3.01
CA ARG A 101 7.48 -5.59 4.01
C ARG A 101 8.39 -4.41 4.27
N HIS A 102 9.72 -4.65 4.28
CA HIS A 102 10.69 -3.57 4.52
C HIS A 102 10.62 -2.54 3.40
N PHE A 103 10.60 -3.00 2.16
CA PHE A 103 10.46 -2.13 1.00
C PHE A 103 9.15 -1.32 1.04
N LEU A 104 8.01 -1.97 1.35
CA LEU A 104 6.73 -1.27 1.47
C LEU A 104 6.73 -0.25 2.61
N ASP A 105 7.34 -0.56 3.76
CA ASP A 105 7.42 0.36 4.89
C ASP A 105 8.31 1.56 4.61
N THR A 106 9.33 1.40 3.78
CA THR A 106 10.26 2.46 3.39
C THR A 106 9.63 3.42 2.38
N VAL A 107 8.97 2.90 1.33
CA VAL A 107 8.57 3.71 0.18
C VAL A 107 7.10 4.13 0.18
N CYS A 108 6.21 3.40 0.88
CA CYS A 108 4.77 3.63 0.80
C CYS A 108 4.25 4.56 1.89
N THR A 109 3.48 5.57 1.51
CA THR A 109 2.74 6.47 2.41
C THR A 109 1.28 6.08 2.58
N TYR A 110 0.77 5.24 1.69
CA TYR A 110 -0.59 4.69 1.72
C TYR A 110 -0.54 3.19 1.47
N THR A 111 -1.44 2.46 2.12
CA THR A 111 -1.60 1.01 1.92
C THR A 111 -2.98 0.75 1.35
N ALA A 112 -3.05 0.11 0.17
CA ALA A 112 -4.29 -0.34 -0.44
C ALA A 112 -4.51 -1.82 -0.13
N ASP A 113 -5.59 -2.12 0.58
CA ASP A 113 -6.00 -3.47 0.93
C ASP A 113 -7.11 -3.95 0.00
N ILE A 114 -6.89 -5.08 -0.65
CA ILE A 114 -7.86 -5.71 -1.55
C ILE A 114 -8.38 -6.97 -0.86
N ASP A 115 -9.59 -6.90 -0.32
CA ASP A 115 -10.23 -8.04 0.33
C ASP A 115 -11.74 -8.07 0.01
N PHE A 116 -12.33 -9.27 -0.13
CA PHE A 116 -13.74 -9.47 -0.47
C PHE A 116 -14.24 -8.70 -1.71
N GLY A 117 -13.37 -8.52 -2.71
CA GLY A 117 -13.70 -7.78 -3.95
C GLY A 117 -13.84 -6.27 -3.75
N LYS A 118 -13.33 -5.74 -2.64
CA LYS A 118 -13.31 -4.29 -2.35
C LYS A 118 -11.88 -3.82 -2.16
N ILE A 119 -11.62 -2.59 -2.57
CA ILE A 119 -10.34 -1.92 -2.33
C ILE A 119 -10.58 -0.90 -1.22
N SER A 120 -9.77 -0.99 -0.16
CA SER A 120 -9.77 -0.05 0.96
C SER A 120 -8.40 0.58 1.07
N VAL A 121 -8.33 1.91 1.02
CA VAL A 121 -7.07 2.65 1.10
C VAL A 121 -6.92 3.22 2.51
N PHE A 122 -5.77 2.97 3.10
CA PHE A 122 -5.40 3.43 4.45
C PHE A 122 -4.21 4.37 4.35
N THR A 123 -4.22 5.42 5.15
CA THR A 123 -3.07 6.30 5.32
C THR A 123 -2.06 5.63 6.25
N GLY A 124 -0.81 5.60 5.83
CA GLY A 124 0.29 4.97 6.56
C GLY A 124 0.93 3.84 5.76
N ASN A 125 2.10 3.41 6.24
CA ASN A 125 2.86 2.30 5.67
C ASN A 125 2.22 0.93 6.00
N TYR A 126 2.83 -0.14 5.50
CA TYR A 126 2.33 -1.49 5.68
C TYR A 126 2.25 -1.91 7.16
N SER A 127 3.27 -1.63 7.96
CA SER A 127 3.30 -1.99 9.39
C SER A 127 2.19 -1.29 10.17
N PHE A 128 1.99 -0.01 9.95
CA PHE A 128 0.89 0.74 10.59
C PHE A 128 -0.49 0.18 10.21
N TRP A 129 -0.71 -0.10 8.94
CA TRP A 129 -1.94 -0.74 8.48
C TRP A 129 -2.14 -2.11 9.12
N TYR A 130 -1.09 -2.94 9.18
CA TYR A 130 -1.16 -4.28 9.75
C TYR A 130 -1.55 -4.24 11.24
N GLU A 131 -0.89 -3.43 12.04
CA GLU A 131 -1.19 -3.26 13.46
C GLU A 131 -2.62 -2.74 13.68
N SER A 132 -3.03 -1.73 12.92
CA SER A 132 -4.38 -1.16 12.99
C SER A 132 -5.44 -2.20 12.62
N SER A 133 -5.21 -3.00 11.58
CA SER A 133 -6.12 -4.07 11.15
C SER A 133 -6.25 -5.19 12.19
N GLN A 134 -5.14 -5.57 12.82
CA GLN A 134 -5.13 -6.55 13.91
C GLN A 134 -5.89 -6.05 15.14
N LEU A 135 -5.70 -4.77 15.51
CA LEU A 135 -6.43 -4.15 16.61
C LEU A 135 -7.94 -4.13 16.34
N ALA A 136 -8.34 -3.71 15.15
CA ALA A 136 -9.74 -3.68 14.73
C ALA A 136 -10.37 -5.10 14.77
N LEU A 137 -9.64 -6.11 14.30
CA LEU A 137 -10.09 -7.51 14.36
C LEU A 137 -10.27 -7.99 15.82
N ARG A 138 -9.31 -7.71 16.70
CA ARG A 138 -9.41 -8.04 18.14
C ARG A 138 -10.61 -7.36 18.79
N GLN A 139 -10.86 -6.09 18.49
CA GLN A 139 -12.00 -5.35 19.01
C GLN A 139 -13.33 -5.94 18.53
N LYS A 140 -13.44 -6.28 17.24
CA LYS A 140 -14.63 -6.95 16.66
C LYS A 140 -14.88 -8.32 17.30
N THR A 141 -13.82 -9.11 17.46
CA THR A 141 -13.91 -10.43 18.11
C THR A 141 -14.39 -10.32 19.57
N ALA A 142 -13.83 -9.36 20.31
CA ALA A 142 -14.23 -9.11 21.69
C ALA A 142 -15.69 -8.59 21.80
N ALA A 143 -16.10 -7.71 20.88
CA ALA A 143 -17.46 -7.22 20.81
C ALA A 143 -18.46 -8.36 20.48
N ASN A 144 -18.13 -9.21 19.52
CA ASN A 144 -18.96 -10.37 19.14
C ASN A 144 -19.08 -11.37 20.30
N LYS A 145 -17.99 -11.65 21.03
CA LYS A 145 -18.04 -12.52 22.20
C LYS A 145 -18.97 -11.94 23.28
N LYS A 146 -18.87 -10.64 23.59
CA LYS A 146 -19.77 -9.97 24.54
C LYS A 146 -21.24 -10.04 24.07
N ALA A 147 -21.49 -9.85 22.78
CA ALA A 147 -22.82 -9.94 22.23
C ALA A 147 -23.36 -11.38 22.30
N GLU A 148 -22.53 -12.39 22.06
CA GLU A 148 -22.88 -13.80 22.18
C GLU A 148 -23.21 -14.19 23.63
N ASP A 149 -22.38 -13.78 24.58
CA ASP A 149 -22.63 -14.02 26.02
C ASP A 149 -23.94 -13.34 26.44
N ARG A 150 -24.19 -12.11 25.98
CA ARG A 150 -25.45 -11.40 26.24
C ARG A 150 -26.64 -12.12 25.61
N LYS A 151 -26.49 -12.65 24.41
CA LYS A 151 -27.52 -13.48 23.73
C LYS A 151 -27.86 -14.70 24.58
N LYS A 152 -26.86 -15.46 25.04
CA LYS A 152 -27.03 -16.63 25.89
C LYS A 152 -27.76 -16.29 27.21
N GLU A 153 -27.39 -15.18 27.84
CA GLU A 153 -28.04 -14.69 29.05
C GLU A 153 -29.53 -14.37 28.81
N LEU A 154 -29.83 -13.62 27.76
CA LEU A 154 -31.20 -13.27 27.40
C LEU A 154 -32.04 -14.50 27.07
N GLN A 155 -31.49 -15.44 26.29
CA GLN A 155 -32.14 -16.68 25.94
C GLN A 155 -32.45 -17.55 27.18
N SER A 156 -31.50 -17.69 28.08
CA SER A 156 -31.69 -18.46 29.32
C SER A 156 -32.75 -17.84 30.23
N PHE A 157 -32.79 -16.50 30.29
CA PHE A 157 -33.84 -15.81 31.04
C PHE A 157 -35.24 -16.01 30.41
N ILE A 158 -35.35 -15.86 29.09
CA ILE A 158 -36.61 -16.05 28.35
C ILE A 158 -37.09 -17.49 28.57
N ALA A 159 -36.20 -18.50 28.45
CA ALA A 159 -36.58 -19.91 28.64
C ALA A 159 -37.10 -20.16 30.07
N ARG A 160 -36.48 -19.58 31.10
CA ARG A 160 -36.86 -19.75 32.50
C ARG A 160 -38.21 -19.13 32.86
N PHE A 161 -38.51 -17.96 32.28
CA PHE A 161 -39.62 -17.12 32.75
C PHE A 161 -40.73 -16.89 31.72
N SER A 162 -40.68 -17.52 30.56
CA SER A 162 -41.70 -17.39 29.51
C SER A 162 -43.07 -17.90 29.95
N ALA A 163 -43.14 -18.93 30.79
CA ALA A 163 -44.38 -19.49 31.33
C ALA A 163 -44.89 -18.81 32.60
N ASN A 164 -44.13 -17.87 33.20
CA ASN A 164 -44.51 -17.22 34.44
C ASN A 164 -45.29 -15.91 34.17
N ALA A 165 -46.57 -15.89 34.53
CA ALA A 165 -47.44 -14.75 34.28
C ALA A 165 -46.94 -13.41 34.88
N ALA A 166 -46.34 -13.44 36.09
CA ALA A 166 -45.82 -12.24 36.75
C ALA A 166 -44.57 -11.69 36.06
N LYS A 167 -43.78 -12.49 35.35
CA LYS A 167 -42.56 -12.11 34.64
C LYS A 167 -42.69 -12.06 33.12
N SER A 168 -43.87 -12.36 32.57
CA SER A 168 -44.16 -12.39 31.14
C SER A 168 -43.80 -11.07 30.44
N LYS A 169 -44.12 -9.92 31.02
CA LYS A 169 -43.77 -8.59 30.46
C LYS A 169 -42.24 -8.39 30.36
N GLN A 170 -41.49 -8.91 31.36
CA GLN A 170 -40.03 -8.84 31.34
C GLN A 170 -39.42 -9.76 30.29
N ALA A 171 -39.98 -10.99 30.13
CA ALA A 171 -39.56 -11.92 29.08
C ALA A 171 -39.80 -11.33 27.68
N THR A 172 -40.95 -10.69 27.45
CA THR A 172 -41.28 -10.01 26.18
C THR A 172 -40.34 -8.85 25.88
N SER A 173 -40.01 -8.02 26.90
CA SER A 173 -39.03 -6.93 26.75
C SER A 173 -37.65 -7.46 26.38
N ARG A 174 -37.19 -8.56 26.99
CA ARG A 174 -35.90 -9.18 26.70
C ARG A 174 -35.87 -9.89 25.34
N ARG A 175 -37.00 -10.40 24.86
CA ARG A 175 -37.12 -10.92 23.48
C ARG A 175 -36.89 -9.80 22.47
N LYS A 176 -37.49 -8.62 22.68
CA LYS A 176 -37.24 -7.43 21.82
C LYS A 176 -35.78 -6.98 21.85
N LEU A 177 -35.09 -7.10 23.00
CA LEU A 177 -33.66 -6.82 23.10
C LEU A 177 -32.83 -7.85 22.34
N LEU A 178 -33.22 -9.13 22.38
CA LEU A 178 -32.54 -10.19 21.65
C LEU A 178 -32.65 -9.98 20.12
N GLU A 179 -33.81 -9.55 19.63
CA GLU A 179 -34.05 -9.23 18.21
C GLU A 179 -33.21 -8.04 17.72
N LYS A 180 -32.84 -7.11 18.63
CA LYS A 180 -32.01 -5.96 18.31
C LYS A 180 -30.50 -6.22 18.41
N LEU A 181 -30.09 -7.39 18.90
CA LEU A 181 -28.67 -7.77 18.96
C LEU A 181 -28.15 -8.05 17.55
N ASN A 182 -27.36 -7.12 17.03
CA ASN A 182 -26.65 -7.27 15.77
C ASN A 182 -25.32 -7.97 16.03
N PHE A 183 -25.04 -9.02 15.26
CA PHE A 183 -23.74 -9.66 15.18
C PHE A 183 -23.05 -9.17 13.91
N GLU A 184 -21.88 -8.57 14.06
CA GLU A 184 -21.03 -8.32 12.90
C GLU A 184 -20.38 -9.65 12.49
N GLU A 185 -20.73 -10.12 11.32
CA GLU A 185 -20.13 -11.31 10.73
C GLU A 185 -18.66 -11.05 10.44
N ILE A 186 -17.77 -11.75 11.16
CA ILE A 186 -16.35 -11.74 10.88
C ILE A 186 -16.08 -12.77 9.81
N LYS A 187 -16.03 -12.30 8.56
CA LYS A 187 -15.65 -13.17 7.44
C LYS A 187 -14.14 -13.45 7.52
N PRO A 188 -13.73 -14.71 7.31
CA PRO A 188 -12.31 -15.01 7.20
C PRO A 188 -11.72 -14.25 6.00
N SER A 189 -10.58 -13.59 6.19
CA SER A 189 -9.89 -12.94 5.09
C SER A 189 -9.46 -13.97 4.05
N THR A 190 -9.46 -13.58 2.78
CA THR A 190 -8.99 -14.42 1.67
C THR A 190 -7.47 -14.36 1.45
N ARG A 191 -6.76 -13.75 2.38
CA ARG A 191 -5.29 -13.57 2.35
C ARG A 191 -4.53 -14.79 2.77
#